data_0f840caa5ccc4be564056eb84ff31240
#
_entry.id   0f840caa5ccc4be564056eb84ff31240
#
_cell.length_a   1.000
_cell.length_b   1.000
_cell.length_c   1.000
_cell.angle_alpha   90.00
_cell.angle_beta   90.00
_cell.angle_gamma   90.00
#
_symmetry.space_group_name_H-M   'P 1'
#
loop_
_entity.id
_entity.type
_entity.pdbx_description
1 polymer ?
#
loop_
_entity_poly.entity_id
_entity_poly.type
_entity_poly.pdbx_seq_one_letter_code
_entity_poly.pdbx_strand_id
1 'polypeptide(L)'
;MMADVAHIRDRMERENYRFHIDEVGGATSKNDRIRRLVPLFEQGQMYLPTTFHYVDYEGRPRDLVQDFIEEEYAAFPVPLHDDMLDALARIEEPELQLVWPMPEEQEPERDRYARKSRGSGSAWTF
;
A
#
# COMPACT_ATOMS: atom_id res chain seq x y z
N MET A 1 -10.52 -15.88 14.39
CA MET A 1 -10.01 -14.49 14.45
C MET A 1 -9.51 -14.08 15.83
N MET A 2 -10.23 -14.24 16.91
CA MET A 2 -9.72 -13.91 18.27
C MET A 2 -8.49 -14.73 18.72
N ALA A 3 -8.39 -15.99 18.30
CA ALA A 3 -7.26 -16.86 18.67
C ALA A 3 -5.93 -16.40 18.08
N ASP A 4 -5.95 -15.88 16.86
CA ASP A 4 -4.74 -15.46 16.15
C ASP A 4 -4.14 -14.19 16.77
N VAL A 5 -4.97 -13.23 17.15
CA VAL A 5 -4.52 -11.98 17.80
C VAL A 5 -3.90 -12.28 19.16
N ALA A 6 -4.48 -13.19 19.94
CA ALA A 6 -3.93 -13.59 21.23
C ALA A 6 -2.52 -14.22 21.08
N HIS A 7 -2.34 -15.07 20.07
CA HIS A 7 -1.04 -15.68 19.78
C HIS A 7 0.01 -14.66 19.37
N ILE A 8 -0.37 -13.69 18.54
CA ILE A 8 0.54 -12.60 18.12
C ILE A 8 0.95 -11.77 19.34
N ARG A 9 -0.01 -11.38 20.19
CA ARG A 9 0.28 -10.59 21.40
C ARG A 9 1.21 -11.33 22.35
N ASP A 10 1.00 -12.62 22.57
CA ASP A 10 1.88 -13.46 23.40
C ASP A 10 3.30 -13.53 22.83
N ARG A 11 3.43 -13.60 21.51
CA ARG A 11 4.74 -13.55 20.85
C ARG A 11 5.41 -12.19 20.98
N MET A 12 4.67 -11.10 20.85
CA MET A 12 5.15 -9.72 21.04
C MET A 12 5.73 -9.54 22.45
N GLU A 13 5.10 -10.10 23.46
CA GLU A 13 5.59 -10.05 24.84
C GLU A 13 6.87 -10.87 25.01
N ARG A 14 6.90 -12.10 24.48
CA ARG A 14 8.09 -12.97 24.56
C ARG A 14 9.32 -12.39 23.87
N GLU A 15 9.13 -11.72 22.72
CA GLU A 15 10.21 -11.13 21.93
C GLU A 15 10.52 -9.67 22.33
N ASN A 16 9.76 -9.12 23.29
CA ASN A 16 9.82 -7.70 23.70
C ASN A 16 9.75 -6.73 22.50
N TYR A 17 8.95 -7.10 21.50
CA TYR A 17 8.72 -6.32 20.29
C TYR A 17 7.24 -6.03 20.15
N ARG A 18 6.83 -4.76 20.33
CA ARG A 18 5.42 -4.34 20.35
C ARG A 18 5.10 -3.45 19.17
N PHE A 19 3.98 -3.74 18.53
CA PHE A 19 3.37 -2.92 17.48
C PHE A 19 1.87 -2.87 17.67
N HIS A 20 1.24 -1.89 17.04
CA HIS A 20 -0.22 -1.77 17.08
C HIS A 20 -0.86 -2.81 16.16
N ILE A 21 -1.96 -3.40 16.62
CA ILE A 21 -2.75 -4.37 15.86
C ILE A 21 -4.13 -3.79 15.67
N ASP A 22 -4.49 -3.48 14.43
CA ASP A 22 -5.84 -3.11 14.05
C ASP A 22 -6.60 -4.35 13.60
N GLU A 23 -7.69 -4.67 14.31
CA GLU A 23 -8.57 -5.76 13.96
C GLU A 23 -9.61 -5.24 12.96
N VAL A 24 -9.48 -5.63 11.70
CA VAL A 24 -10.43 -5.26 10.66
C VAL A 24 -11.51 -6.31 10.53
N GLY A 25 -12.76 -5.88 10.54
CA GLY A 25 -13.92 -6.73 10.38
C GLY A 25 -15.11 -5.87 9.97
N GLY A 26 -16.21 -6.44 9.59
CA GLY A 26 -17.37 -5.64 9.25
C GLY A 26 -18.49 -6.44 8.61
N ALA A 27 -19.66 -5.82 8.50
CA ALA A 27 -20.85 -6.38 7.88
C ALA A 27 -20.85 -6.28 6.34
N THR A 28 -19.86 -5.60 5.74
CA THR A 28 -19.76 -5.45 4.29
C THR A 28 -19.46 -6.79 3.62
N SER A 29 -20.20 -7.13 2.58
CA SER A 29 -19.97 -8.36 1.84
C SER A 29 -18.58 -8.36 1.21
N LYS A 30 -17.97 -9.55 1.07
CA LYS A 30 -16.65 -9.71 0.47
C LYS A 30 -16.58 -9.07 -0.93
N ASN A 31 -17.55 -9.33 -1.78
CA ASN A 31 -17.61 -8.78 -3.12
C ASN A 31 -17.71 -7.25 -3.15
N ASP A 32 -18.51 -6.66 -2.27
CA ASP A 32 -18.63 -5.20 -2.20
C ASP A 32 -17.34 -4.56 -1.69
N ARG A 33 -16.65 -5.23 -0.80
CA ARG A 33 -15.34 -4.80 -0.32
C ARG A 33 -14.30 -4.83 -1.44
N ILE A 34 -14.22 -5.92 -2.19
CA ILE A 34 -13.30 -6.05 -3.34
C ILE A 34 -13.60 -5.00 -4.41
N ARG A 35 -14.88 -4.72 -4.68
CA ARG A 35 -15.27 -3.70 -5.68
C ARG A 35 -14.76 -2.29 -5.34
N ARG A 36 -14.45 -2.00 -4.09
CA ARG A 36 -13.84 -0.71 -3.70
C ARG A 36 -12.43 -0.52 -4.28
N LEU A 37 -11.74 -1.62 -4.63
CA LEU A 37 -10.43 -1.55 -5.28
C LEU A 37 -10.51 -1.11 -6.75
N VAL A 38 -11.66 -1.32 -7.41
CA VAL A 38 -11.80 -1.04 -8.85
C VAL A 38 -11.37 0.39 -9.21
N PRO A 39 -11.84 1.44 -8.53
CA PRO A 39 -11.41 2.81 -8.84
C PRO A 39 -9.90 3.02 -8.70
N LEU A 40 -9.25 2.36 -7.75
CA LEU A 40 -7.81 2.48 -7.53
C LEU A 40 -7.02 1.90 -8.69
N PHE A 41 -7.46 0.75 -9.23
CA PHE A 41 -6.85 0.16 -10.41
C PHE A 41 -7.12 0.97 -11.68
N GLU A 42 -8.36 1.42 -11.89
CA GLU A 42 -8.74 2.22 -13.05
C GLU A 42 -8.02 3.57 -13.13
N GLN A 43 -7.75 4.18 -11.98
CA GLN A 43 -7.03 5.45 -11.87
C GLN A 43 -5.51 5.27 -11.86
N GLY A 44 -5.00 4.04 -11.95
CA GLY A 44 -3.56 3.76 -11.93
C GLY A 44 -2.90 4.10 -10.59
N GLN A 45 -3.63 4.01 -9.50
CA GLN A 45 -3.12 4.29 -8.14
C GLN A 45 -2.53 3.05 -7.47
N MET A 46 -2.77 1.86 -8.04
CA MET A 46 -2.24 0.60 -7.54
C MET A 46 -1.02 0.18 -8.37
N TYR A 47 0.08 -0.06 -7.68
CA TYR A 47 1.34 -0.50 -8.26
C TYR A 47 1.67 -1.88 -7.72
N LEU A 48 1.87 -2.84 -8.61
CA LEU A 48 2.33 -4.17 -8.27
C LEU A 48 3.78 -4.32 -8.73
N PRO A 49 4.61 -5.10 -8.02
CA PRO A 49 5.92 -5.45 -8.53
C PRO A 49 5.75 -6.25 -9.85
N THR A 50 6.76 -6.25 -10.70
CA THR A 50 6.72 -7.02 -11.94
C THR A 50 6.63 -8.52 -11.68
N THR A 51 7.35 -8.99 -10.66
CA THR A 51 7.38 -10.39 -10.23
C THR A 51 7.59 -10.46 -8.72
N PHE A 52 7.06 -11.49 -8.10
CA PHE A 52 7.34 -11.83 -6.71
C PHE A 52 7.41 -13.35 -6.56
N HIS A 53 8.63 -13.91 -6.62
CA HIS A 53 8.83 -15.34 -6.54
C HIS A 53 8.76 -15.87 -5.11
N TYR A 54 8.06 -16.97 -4.94
CA TYR A 54 7.98 -17.71 -3.69
C TYR A 54 7.94 -19.21 -3.96
N VAL A 55 8.11 -20.00 -2.93
CA VAL A 55 7.98 -21.45 -2.98
C VAL A 55 6.70 -21.83 -2.24
N ASP A 56 5.78 -22.51 -2.92
CA ASP A 56 4.52 -22.96 -2.33
C ASP A 56 4.74 -24.12 -1.34
N TYR A 57 3.66 -24.53 -0.67
CA TYR A 57 3.71 -25.61 0.32
C TYR A 57 4.07 -26.98 -0.27
N GLU A 58 3.97 -27.15 -1.58
CA GLU A 58 4.41 -28.37 -2.29
C GLU A 58 5.86 -28.27 -2.79
N GLY A 59 6.55 -27.19 -2.48
CA GLY A 59 7.93 -26.95 -2.87
C GLY A 59 8.10 -26.47 -4.32
N ARG A 60 7.03 -26.00 -4.98
CA ARG A 60 7.09 -25.51 -6.35
C ARG A 60 7.36 -24.00 -6.39
N PRO A 61 8.25 -23.53 -7.26
CA PRO A 61 8.45 -22.11 -7.47
C PRO A 61 7.22 -21.50 -8.17
N ARG A 62 6.70 -20.39 -7.65
CA ARG A 62 5.57 -19.65 -8.20
C ARG A 62 5.86 -18.16 -8.22
N ASP A 63 5.09 -17.41 -9.01
CA ASP A 63 5.08 -15.96 -9.03
C ASP A 63 3.75 -15.45 -8.46
N LEU A 64 3.81 -14.85 -7.27
CA LEU A 64 2.62 -14.36 -6.58
C LEU A 64 1.86 -13.28 -7.37
N VAL A 65 2.58 -12.45 -8.13
CA VAL A 65 1.95 -11.38 -8.93
C VAL A 65 1.18 -11.99 -10.10
N GLN A 66 1.76 -12.98 -10.75
CA GLN A 66 1.08 -13.69 -11.84
C GLN A 66 -0.15 -14.43 -11.31
N ASP A 67 -0.03 -15.15 -10.21
CA ASP A 67 -1.14 -15.86 -9.57
C ASP A 67 -2.27 -14.87 -9.20
N PHE A 68 -1.93 -13.73 -8.61
CA PHE A 68 -2.90 -12.69 -8.27
C PHE A 68 -3.65 -12.17 -9.50
N ILE A 69 -2.93 -11.85 -10.57
CA ILE A 69 -3.53 -11.25 -11.79
C ILE A 69 -4.40 -12.27 -12.52
N GLU A 70 -3.90 -13.47 -12.72
CA GLU A 70 -4.55 -14.47 -13.58
C GLU A 70 -5.65 -15.24 -12.85
N GLU A 71 -5.42 -15.62 -11.60
CA GLU A 71 -6.33 -16.50 -10.87
C GLU A 71 -7.40 -15.73 -10.08
N GLU A 72 -7.10 -14.51 -9.61
CA GLU A 72 -8.06 -13.74 -8.81
C GLU A 72 -8.56 -12.49 -9.51
N TYR A 73 -7.67 -11.58 -9.91
CA TYR A 73 -8.07 -10.27 -10.46
C TYR A 73 -8.84 -10.39 -11.78
N ALA A 74 -8.30 -11.12 -12.75
CA ALA A 74 -8.94 -11.30 -14.06
C ALA A 74 -10.20 -12.18 -13.98
N ALA A 75 -10.28 -13.07 -13.00
CA ALA A 75 -11.41 -13.97 -12.82
C ALA A 75 -12.56 -13.36 -12.00
N PHE A 76 -12.33 -12.25 -11.31
CA PHE A 76 -13.37 -11.58 -10.50
C PHE A 76 -14.60 -11.22 -11.36
N PRO A 77 -15.86 -11.41 -10.91
CA PRO A 77 -16.27 -11.71 -9.52
C PRO A 77 -16.44 -13.20 -9.19
N VAL A 78 -15.98 -14.11 -10.02
CA VAL A 78 -16.15 -15.57 -9.83
C VAL A 78 -14.81 -16.32 -9.87
N PRO A 79 -13.77 -15.87 -9.14
CA PRO A 79 -12.54 -16.63 -9.05
C PRO A 79 -12.74 -17.89 -8.21
N LEU A 80 -11.88 -18.88 -8.41
CA LEU A 80 -11.84 -20.07 -7.57
C LEU A 80 -11.35 -19.72 -6.15
N HIS A 81 -10.42 -18.79 -6.08
CA HIS A 81 -9.88 -18.19 -4.86
C HIS A 81 -9.89 -16.67 -5.01
N ASP A 82 -10.13 -15.95 -3.93
CA ASP A 82 -10.18 -14.47 -3.90
C ASP A 82 -9.58 -13.92 -2.61
N ASP A 83 -8.73 -14.71 -1.97
CA ASP A 83 -8.17 -14.37 -0.66
C ASP A 83 -7.17 -13.22 -0.74
N MET A 84 -6.39 -13.14 -1.82
CA MET A 84 -5.46 -12.03 -2.04
C MET A 84 -6.21 -10.73 -2.35
N LEU A 85 -7.26 -10.81 -3.19
CA LEU A 85 -8.12 -9.65 -3.45
C LEU A 85 -8.83 -9.17 -2.18
N ASP A 86 -9.35 -10.08 -1.36
CA ASP A 86 -10.00 -9.71 -0.11
C ASP A 86 -9.01 -9.13 0.91
N ALA A 87 -7.82 -9.68 0.99
CA ALA A 87 -6.75 -9.14 1.84
C ALA A 87 -6.36 -7.72 1.39
N LEU A 88 -6.18 -7.51 0.09
CA LEU A 88 -5.87 -6.21 -0.47
C LEU A 88 -7.00 -5.20 -0.23
N ALA A 89 -8.25 -5.62 -0.37
CA ALA A 89 -9.42 -4.77 -0.16
C ALA A 89 -9.56 -4.25 1.27
N ARG A 90 -8.89 -4.87 2.24
CA ARG A 90 -8.86 -4.39 3.62
C ARG A 90 -8.19 -3.03 3.78
N ILE A 91 -7.32 -2.63 2.86
CA ILE A 91 -6.71 -1.29 2.90
C ILE A 91 -7.74 -0.17 2.76
N GLU A 92 -8.90 -0.45 2.14
CA GLU A 92 -9.99 0.52 1.97
C GLU A 92 -11.02 0.48 3.12
N GLU A 93 -10.74 -0.26 4.19
CA GLU A 93 -11.62 -0.28 5.35
C GLU A 93 -11.53 1.07 6.10
N PRO A 94 -12.67 1.74 6.31
CA PRO A 94 -12.69 3.07 6.95
C PRO A 94 -12.08 3.07 8.36
N GLU A 95 -12.15 1.95 9.04
CA GLU A 95 -11.64 1.76 10.39
C GLU A 95 -10.12 1.84 10.47
N LEU A 96 -9.40 1.51 9.39
CA LEU A 96 -7.94 1.57 9.35
C LEU A 96 -7.38 2.98 9.39
N GLN A 97 -8.13 3.98 8.92
CA GLN A 97 -7.69 5.38 8.87
C GLN A 97 -6.28 5.54 8.30
N LEU A 98 -6.00 4.86 7.20
CA LEU A 98 -4.68 4.87 6.58
C LEU A 98 -4.28 6.29 6.16
N VAL A 99 -3.06 6.67 6.49
CA VAL A 99 -2.46 7.90 6.01
C VAL A 99 -1.54 7.55 4.84
N TRP A 100 -1.92 7.98 3.65
CA TRP A 100 -1.11 7.80 2.46
C TRP A 100 0.05 8.79 2.44
N PRO A 101 1.24 8.38 2.01
CA PRO A 101 2.35 9.31 1.85
C PRO A 101 1.96 10.41 0.86
N MET A 102 2.11 11.64 1.29
CA MET A 102 1.97 12.78 0.37
C MET A 102 3.09 12.70 -0.67
N PRO A 103 2.82 12.95 -1.97
CA PRO A 103 3.90 13.15 -2.92
C PRO A 103 4.82 14.23 -2.34
N GLU A 104 6.11 13.94 -2.22
CA GLU A 104 7.08 14.99 -1.96
C GLU A 104 6.88 16.04 -3.04
N GLU A 105 6.46 17.25 -2.68
CA GLU A 105 6.60 18.39 -3.56
C GLU A 105 8.08 18.42 -3.92
N GLN A 106 8.39 18.06 -5.16
CA GLN A 106 9.74 18.21 -5.66
C GLN A 106 10.04 19.69 -5.52
N GLU A 107 10.77 20.07 -4.48
CA GLU A 107 11.30 21.41 -4.38
C GLU A 107 11.98 21.67 -5.73
N PRO A 108 11.60 22.74 -6.46
CA PRO A 108 12.22 23.04 -7.73
C PRO A 108 13.72 23.06 -7.49
N GLU A 109 14.43 22.24 -8.23
CA GLU A 109 15.88 22.07 -8.11
C GLU A 109 16.49 23.46 -8.06
N ARG A 110 16.85 23.90 -6.84
CA ARG A 110 17.47 25.21 -6.65
C ARG A 110 18.77 25.15 -7.40
N ASP A 111 18.80 25.86 -8.52
CA ASP A 111 20.02 26.00 -9.30
C ASP A 111 21.13 26.50 -8.37
N ARG A 112 21.97 25.57 -7.91
CA ARG A 112 23.08 25.84 -7.00
C ARG A 112 24.11 26.80 -7.62
N TYR A 113 23.97 27.05 -8.91
CA TYR A 113 24.81 27.94 -9.69
C TYR A 113 24.14 29.27 -10.08
N ALA A 114 22.88 29.50 -9.64
CA ALA A 114 22.23 30.79 -9.82
C ALA A 114 23.07 31.87 -9.11
N ARG A 115 23.91 32.55 -9.86
CA ARG A 115 24.68 33.69 -9.40
C ARG A 115 23.72 34.73 -8.88
N LYS A 116 23.74 34.99 -7.56
CA LYS A 116 23.11 36.20 -7.02
C LYS A 116 23.61 37.41 -7.80
N SER A 117 22.77 37.93 -8.67
CA SER A 117 23.04 39.24 -9.28
C SER A 117 23.06 40.26 -8.13
N ARG A 118 24.25 40.71 -7.77
CA ARG A 118 24.43 41.87 -6.91
C ARG A 118 23.82 43.06 -7.64
N GLY A 119 22.63 43.44 -7.24
CA GLY A 119 22.08 44.72 -7.60
C GLY A 119 23.00 45.81 -7.05
N SER A 120 23.78 46.41 -7.90
CA SER A 120 24.48 47.64 -7.59
C SER A 120 23.45 48.79 -7.67
N GLY A 121 22.85 49.10 -6.53
CA GLY A 121 22.07 50.30 -6.35
C GLY A 121 22.84 51.27 -5.49
N SER A 122 23.79 51.94 -6.08
CA SER A 122 24.36 53.14 -5.48
C SER A 122 23.51 54.35 -5.90
N ALA A 123 22.56 54.69 -5.09
CA ALA A 123 21.89 55.98 -5.19
C ALA A 123 22.57 56.92 -4.18
N TRP A 124 23.49 57.71 -4.63
CA TRP A 124 23.92 58.91 -3.91
C TRP A 124 23.03 60.03 -4.39
N THR A 125 22.14 60.49 -3.53
CA THR A 125 21.38 61.74 -3.70
C THR A 125 21.93 62.72 -2.69
N PHE A 126 22.43 63.85 -3.21
CA PHE A 126 22.72 65.02 -2.41
C PHE A 126 21.45 65.79 -2.17
#